data_ed2df3b75233520352b641ecab4e0170
#
_entry.id   ed2df3b75233520352b641ecab4e0170
#
_cell.length_a   1.000
_cell.length_b   1.000
_cell.length_c   1.000
_cell.angle_alpha   90.00
_cell.angle_beta   90.00
_cell.angle_gamma   90.00
#
_symmetry.space_group_name_H-M   'P 1'
#
loop_
_entity.id
_entity.type
_entity.pdbx_description
1 polymer ?
#
loop_
_entity_poly.entity_id
_entity_poly.type
_entity_poly.pdbx_seq_one_letter_code
_entity_poly.pdbx_strand_id
1 'polypeptide(L)'
;PVALLVYHDFDRFEAAKHIADQIGIDEVKASLLPDQKVKAYSEIFSEGTILYAGDGINDAPVLAMADVGIAMGALGSDAAIEAADVVVMTDSLSEVAKAVRIAKYTRRIIFQNIVFVLGVKIFFLSLGALGIATMGEAVFADVGTALIATLNAMRIFNRED
;
A
#
# COMPACT_ATOMS: atom_id res chain seq x y z
N PRO A 1 -10.58 7.74 9.12
CA PRO A 1 -9.86 6.47 9.22
C PRO A 1 -10.00 5.95 10.64
N VAL A 2 -10.41 4.71 10.79
CA VAL A 2 -10.46 4.03 12.10
C VAL A 2 -9.09 3.40 12.33
N ALA A 3 -8.46 3.68 13.47
CA ALA A 3 -7.25 3.01 13.92
C ALA A 3 -7.61 2.05 15.05
N LEU A 4 -7.35 0.75 14.85
CA LEU A 4 -7.58 -0.30 15.83
C LEU A 4 -6.24 -0.87 16.30
N LEU A 5 -5.99 -0.85 17.60
CA LEU A 5 -4.85 -1.53 18.21
C LEU A 5 -5.29 -2.89 18.75
N VAL A 6 -4.68 -3.96 18.23
CA VAL A 6 -4.88 -5.32 18.76
C VAL A 6 -3.64 -5.72 19.55
N TYR A 7 -3.82 -6.09 20.82
CA TYR A 7 -2.74 -6.45 21.72
C TYR A 7 -2.91 -7.86 22.29
N HIS A 8 -1.82 -8.62 22.44
CA HIS A 8 -1.89 -10.03 22.81
C HIS A 8 -1.68 -10.31 24.31
N ASP A 9 -1.09 -9.38 25.07
CA ASP A 9 -0.67 -9.62 26.46
C ASP A 9 -1.74 -9.14 27.47
N PHE A 10 -2.17 -10.06 28.34
CA PHE A 10 -3.25 -9.84 29.31
C PHE A 10 -2.91 -8.80 30.38
N ASP A 11 -1.63 -8.75 30.79
CA ASP A 11 -1.19 -7.92 31.93
C ASP A 11 -0.97 -6.44 31.58
N ARG A 12 -1.11 -6.05 30.30
CA ARG A 12 -0.77 -4.70 29.82
C ARG A 12 -1.92 -3.94 29.16
N PHE A 13 -3.17 -4.37 29.35
CA PHE A 13 -4.33 -3.70 28.72
C PHE A 13 -4.39 -2.20 29.06
N GLU A 14 -4.19 -1.84 30.34
CA GLU A 14 -4.19 -0.43 30.75
C GLU A 14 -3.04 0.38 30.12
N ALA A 15 -1.87 -0.24 29.94
CA ALA A 15 -0.76 0.40 29.27
C ALA A 15 -1.04 0.59 27.77
N ALA A 16 -1.60 -0.42 27.09
CA ALA A 16 -2.00 -0.34 25.70
C ALA A 16 -3.06 0.75 25.48
N LYS A 17 -4.05 0.82 26.35
CA LYS A 17 -5.09 1.85 26.32
C LYS A 17 -4.52 3.25 26.52
N HIS A 18 -3.62 3.41 27.50
CA HIS A 18 -2.97 4.70 27.75
C HIS A 18 -2.15 5.19 26.53
N ILE A 19 -1.42 4.27 25.89
CA ILE A 19 -0.68 4.59 24.66
C ILE A 19 -1.64 4.95 23.53
N ALA A 20 -2.71 4.17 23.35
CA ALA A 20 -3.72 4.42 22.33
C ALA A 20 -4.35 5.80 22.46
N ASP A 21 -4.69 6.19 23.69
CA ASP A 21 -5.24 7.52 23.99
C ASP A 21 -4.24 8.64 23.66
N GLN A 22 -2.94 8.41 23.93
CA GLN A 22 -1.89 9.40 23.63
C GLN A 22 -1.66 9.61 22.13
N ILE A 23 -1.76 8.54 21.32
CA ILE A 23 -1.50 8.59 19.86
C ILE A 23 -2.77 8.70 19.04
N GLY A 24 -3.94 8.76 19.67
CA GLY A 24 -5.22 8.98 19.00
C GLY A 24 -5.75 7.75 18.26
N ILE A 25 -5.61 6.57 18.86
CA ILE A 25 -6.21 5.32 18.33
C ILE A 25 -7.68 5.28 18.76
N ASP A 26 -8.56 4.97 17.81
CA ASP A 26 -10.02 5.03 18.03
C ASP A 26 -10.53 3.86 18.87
N GLU A 27 -9.94 2.66 18.74
CA GLU A 27 -10.39 1.45 19.41
C GLU A 27 -9.22 0.55 19.81
N VAL A 28 -9.31 -0.07 20.99
CA VAL A 28 -8.32 -1.04 21.50
C VAL A 28 -9.01 -2.35 21.82
N LYS A 29 -8.56 -3.44 21.18
CA LYS A 29 -8.96 -4.81 21.51
C LYS A 29 -7.72 -5.54 22.02
N ALA A 30 -7.78 -6.05 23.25
CA ALA A 30 -6.65 -6.75 23.86
C ALA A 30 -6.97 -8.21 24.16
N SER A 31 -5.91 -9.00 24.36
CA SER A 31 -6.00 -10.40 24.78
C SER A 31 -6.73 -11.32 23.78
N LEU A 32 -6.61 -11.02 22.49
CA LEU A 32 -7.25 -11.81 21.43
C LEU A 32 -6.39 -13.02 21.06
N LEU A 33 -7.02 -14.20 21.01
CA LEU A 33 -6.46 -15.39 20.37
C LEU A 33 -6.46 -15.23 18.84
N PRO A 34 -5.69 -16.03 18.07
CA PRO A 34 -5.59 -15.90 16.62
C PRO A 34 -6.94 -15.92 15.91
N ASP A 35 -7.85 -16.83 16.29
CA ASP A 35 -9.22 -16.94 15.76
C ASP A 35 -10.09 -15.74 16.14
N GLN A 36 -9.88 -15.18 17.33
CA GLN A 36 -10.56 -13.98 17.78
C GLN A 36 -10.05 -12.72 17.05
N LYS A 37 -8.78 -12.67 16.65
CA LYS A 37 -8.26 -11.60 15.80
C LYS A 37 -8.93 -11.59 14.43
N VAL A 38 -9.08 -12.78 13.80
CA VAL A 38 -9.80 -12.94 12.54
C VAL A 38 -11.24 -12.43 12.66
N LYS A 39 -11.94 -12.82 13.75
CA LYS A 39 -13.30 -12.35 14.00
C LYS A 39 -13.34 -10.84 14.22
N ALA A 40 -12.44 -10.30 15.04
CA ALA A 40 -12.35 -8.87 15.30
C ALA A 40 -12.10 -8.07 14.02
N TYR A 41 -11.24 -8.60 13.11
CA TYR A 41 -11.00 -8.01 11.80
C TYR A 41 -12.27 -8.00 10.95
N SER A 42 -13.00 -9.12 10.88
CA SER A 42 -14.23 -9.23 10.08
C SER A 42 -15.39 -8.37 10.59
N GLU A 43 -15.34 -7.93 11.85
CA GLU A 43 -16.31 -7.01 12.45
C GLU A 43 -16.02 -5.54 12.15
N ILE A 44 -14.82 -5.22 11.62
CA ILE A 44 -14.47 -3.84 11.25
C ILE A 44 -15.29 -3.44 10.04
N PHE A 45 -16.20 -2.52 10.23
CA PHE A 45 -16.94 -1.91 9.14
C PHE A 45 -16.19 -0.69 8.63
N SER A 46 -15.65 -0.76 7.42
CA SER A 46 -14.94 0.35 6.78
C SER A 46 -15.37 0.50 5.33
N GLU A 47 -15.68 1.72 4.91
CA GLU A 47 -15.90 2.05 3.50
C GLU A 47 -14.59 2.17 2.71
N GLY A 48 -13.45 2.02 3.37
CA GLY A 48 -12.12 2.15 2.79
C GLY A 48 -11.31 0.86 2.85
N THR A 49 -10.11 0.91 2.28
CA THR A 49 -9.12 -0.15 2.34
C THR A 49 -8.60 -0.33 3.76
N ILE A 50 -8.69 -1.54 4.29
CA ILE A 50 -8.18 -1.91 5.60
C ILE A 50 -6.76 -2.44 5.46
N LEU A 51 -5.82 -1.77 6.14
CA LEU A 51 -4.44 -2.20 6.25
C LEU A 51 -4.24 -2.87 7.60
N TYR A 52 -3.71 -4.08 7.59
CA TYR A 52 -3.34 -4.81 8.80
C TYR A 52 -1.83 -4.99 8.88
N ALA A 53 -1.22 -4.69 10.01
CA ALA A 53 0.20 -4.92 10.27
C ALA A 53 0.36 -5.89 11.43
N GLY A 54 1.17 -6.94 11.24
CA GLY A 54 1.45 -7.97 12.24
C GLY A 54 2.87 -8.49 12.12
N ASP A 55 3.41 -9.05 13.21
CA ASP A 55 4.81 -9.46 13.33
C ASP A 55 5.01 -10.98 13.46
N GLY A 56 3.94 -11.76 13.54
CA GLY A 56 4.05 -13.17 13.90
C GLY A 56 3.20 -14.17 13.12
N ILE A 57 3.50 -15.46 13.35
CA ILE A 57 2.74 -16.61 12.80
C ILE A 57 1.25 -16.51 13.13
N ASN A 58 0.94 -16.01 14.32
CA ASN A 58 -0.42 -15.88 14.81
C ASN A 58 -1.24 -14.84 14.04
N ASP A 59 -0.58 -13.97 13.29
CA ASP A 59 -1.20 -12.91 12.51
C ASP A 59 -1.39 -13.30 11.03
N ALA A 60 -0.73 -14.37 10.57
CA ALA A 60 -0.80 -14.84 9.19
C ALA A 60 -2.24 -14.99 8.65
N PRO A 61 -3.21 -15.55 9.40
CA PRO A 61 -4.59 -15.63 8.92
C PRO A 61 -5.25 -14.26 8.68
N VAL A 62 -4.95 -13.27 9.52
CA VAL A 62 -5.50 -11.91 9.37
C VAL A 62 -4.77 -11.15 8.27
N LEU A 63 -3.44 -11.33 8.15
CA LEU A 63 -2.65 -10.76 7.06
C LEU A 63 -3.17 -11.19 5.69
N ALA A 64 -3.48 -12.49 5.54
CA ALA A 64 -4.03 -13.04 4.30
C ALA A 64 -5.47 -12.57 3.99
N MET A 65 -6.23 -12.16 4.99
CA MET A 65 -7.61 -11.67 4.84
C MET A 65 -7.69 -10.17 4.64
N ALA A 66 -6.65 -9.44 5.01
CA ALA A 66 -6.63 -7.99 4.93
C ALA A 66 -6.63 -7.51 3.47
N ASP A 67 -7.20 -6.33 3.21
CA ASP A 67 -7.08 -5.69 1.89
C ASP A 67 -5.62 -5.37 1.56
N VAL A 68 -4.82 -5.05 2.59
CA VAL A 68 -3.36 -4.94 2.53
C VAL A 68 -2.77 -5.49 3.81
N GLY A 69 -2.13 -6.65 3.75
CA GLY A 69 -1.40 -7.27 4.85
C GLY A 69 0.06 -6.83 4.87
N ILE A 70 0.55 -6.35 6.01
CA ILE A 70 1.95 -5.96 6.21
C ILE A 70 2.58 -6.84 7.28
N ALA A 71 3.56 -7.67 6.91
CA ALA A 71 4.40 -8.38 7.86
C ALA A 71 5.54 -7.48 8.33
N MET A 72 5.77 -7.44 9.65
CA MET A 72 6.82 -6.64 10.28
C MET A 72 7.90 -7.55 10.88
N GLY A 73 9.16 -7.07 10.83
CA GLY A 73 10.31 -7.80 11.36
C GLY A 73 10.91 -8.80 10.37
N ALA A 74 12.15 -8.59 9.98
CA ALA A 74 12.88 -9.44 9.02
C ALA A 74 13.06 -10.90 9.49
N LEU A 75 12.89 -11.16 10.78
CA LEU A 75 12.94 -12.47 11.42
C LEU A 75 11.54 -13.01 11.69
N GLY A 76 10.50 -12.36 11.12
CA GLY A 76 9.13 -12.82 11.16
C GLY A 76 9.02 -14.25 10.61
N SER A 77 7.99 -14.96 11.01
CA SER A 77 7.80 -16.33 10.54
C SER A 77 7.61 -16.33 9.01
N ASP A 78 8.18 -17.35 8.37
CA ASP A 78 8.00 -17.58 6.93
C ASP A 78 6.50 -17.54 6.55
N ALA A 79 5.64 -18.03 7.43
CA ALA A 79 4.19 -18.01 7.23
C ALA A 79 3.59 -16.60 7.20
N ALA A 80 4.08 -15.66 8.01
CA ALA A 80 3.62 -14.27 7.97
C ALA A 80 4.12 -13.55 6.72
N ILE A 81 5.37 -13.83 6.32
CA ILE A 81 5.96 -13.27 5.09
C ILE A 81 5.20 -13.77 3.86
N GLU A 82 4.85 -15.07 3.81
CA GLU A 82 4.11 -15.65 2.70
C GLU A 82 2.66 -15.14 2.61
N ALA A 83 2.05 -14.81 3.75
CA ALA A 83 0.68 -14.33 3.82
C ALA A 83 0.52 -12.81 3.55
N ALA A 84 1.62 -12.04 3.62
CA ALA A 84 1.58 -10.59 3.53
C ALA A 84 1.80 -10.07 2.11
N ASP A 85 1.15 -8.94 1.77
CA ASP A 85 1.38 -8.22 0.52
C ASP A 85 2.65 -7.36 0.57
N VAL A 86 3.03 -6.92 1.77
CA VAL A 86 4.20 -6.08 2.02
C VAL A 86 4.98 -6.61 3.21
N VAL A 87 6.29 -6.67 3.08
CA VAL A 87 7.19 -7.06 4.19
C VAL A 87 8.05 -5.85 4.58
N VAL A 88 7.95 -5.45 5.84
CA VAL A 88 8.79 -4.42 6.45
C VAL A 88 9.90 -5.10 7.23
N MET A 89 11.15 -4.90 6.81
CA MET A 89 12.32 -5.60 7.34
C MET A 89 12.71 -5.19 8.77
N THR A 90 12.07 -4.19 9.32
CA THR A 90 12.31 -3.66 10.66
C THR A 90 11.03 -3.70 11.50
N ASP A 91 11.18 -3.63 12.84
CA ASP A 91 10.04 -3.57 13.76
C ASP A 91 9.50 -2.14 13.96
N SER A 92 9.88 -1.22 13.06
CA SER A 92 9.51 0.18 13.18
C SER A 92 8.19 0.49 12.45
N LEU A 93 7.18 0.90 13.19
CA LEU A 93 5.90 1.37 12.64
C LEU A 93 6.04 2.59 11.71
N SER A 94 7.13 3.37 11.85
CA SER A 94 7.40 4.50 10.94
C SER A 94 7.63 4.05 9.51
N GLU A 95 8.16 2.85 9.29
CA GLU A 95 8.36 2.29 7.95
C GLU A 95 7.02 1.94 7.27
N VAL A 96 6.00 1.54 8.03
CA VAL A 96 4.64 1.36 7.50
C VAL A 96 4.10 2.69 6.96
N ALA A 97 4.25 3.77 7.72
CA ALA A 97 3.84 5.10 7.26
C ALA A 97 4.63 5.57 6.02
N LYS A 98 5.92 5.22 5.94
CA LYS A 98 6.78 5.48 4.78
C LYS A 98 6.30 4.68 3.57
N ALA A 99 6.01 3.39 3.73
CA ALA A 99 5.47 2.54 2.65
C ALA A 99 4.16 3.10 2.08
N VAL A 100 3.23 3.55 2.93
CA VAL A 100 1.98 4.18 2.49
C VAL A 100 2.24 5.49 1.72
N ARG A 101 3.21 6.31 2.15
CA ARG A 101 3.58 7.53 1.42
C ARG A 101 4.17 7.21 0.04
N ILE A 102 5.06 6.22 -0.04
CA ILE A 102 5.65 5.76 -1.31
C ILE A 102 4.55 5.24 -2.23
N ALA A 103 3.64 4.40 -1.75
CA ALA A 103 2.53 3.87 -2.53
C ALA A 103 1.63 4.97 -3.11
N LYS A 104 1.27 5.98 -2.30
CA LYS A 104 0.48 7.14 -2.77
C LYS A 104 1.23 7.95 -3.84
N TYR A 105 2.52 8.12 -3.68
CA TYR A 105 3.35 8.83 -4.67
C TYR A 105 3.46 8.04 -5.98
N THR A 106 3.72 6.73 -5.88
CA THR A 106 3.77 5.81 -7.01
C THR A 106 2.46 5.84 -7.80
N ARG A 107 1.31 5.76 -7.11
CA ARG A 107 -0.01 5.87 -7.74
C ARG A 107 -0.18 7.18 -8.52
N ARG A 108 0.31 8.30 -7.98
CA ARG A 108 0.27 9.59 -8.68
C ARG A 108 1.10 9.57 -9.96
N ILE A 109 2.31 9.00 -9.93
CA ILE A 109 3.18 8.88 -11.11
C ILE A 109 2.54 7.96 -12.16
N ILE A 110 1.98 6.83 -11.74
CA ILE A 110 1.27 5.90 -12.64
C ILE A 110 0.12 6.63 -13.34
N PHE A 111 -0.70 7.36 -12.59
CA PHE A 111 -1.81 8.12 -13.17
C PHE A 111 -1.34 9.20 -14.15
N GLN A 112 -0.27 9.95 -13.82
CA GLN A 112 0.35 10.91 -14.72
C GLN A 112 0.80 10.26 -16.03
N ASN A 113 1.50 9.12 -15.94
CA ASN A 113 1.96 8.39 -17.12
C ASN A 113 0.80 7.88 -17.98
N ILE A 114 -0.24 7.33 -17.37
CA ILE A 114 -1.42 6.84 -18.11
C ILE A 114 -2.08 7.99 -18.87
N VAL A 115 -2.37 9.10 -18.19
CA VAL A 115 -3.03 10.27 -18.81
C VAL A 115 -2.17 10.84 -19.92
N PHE A 116 -0.86 10.96 -19.71
CA PHE A 116 0.08 11.49 -20.70
C PHE A 116 0.14 10.59 -21.93
N VAL A 117 0.38 9.28 -21.76
CA VAL A 117 0.50 8.33 -22.87
C VAL A 117 -0.79 8.23 -23.67
N LEU A 118 -1.95 8.09 -22.98
CA LEU A 118 -3.24 8.05 -23.65
C LEU A 118 -3.56 9.36 -24.36
N GLY A 119 -3.26 10.51 -23.75
CA GLY A 119 -3.46 11.82 -24.37
C GLY A 119 -2.68 11.97 -25.68
N VAL A 120 -1.39 11.62 -25.68
CA VAL A 120 -0.56 11.66 -26.90
C VAL A 120 -1.08 10.68 -27.96
N LYS A 121 -1.46 9.46 -27.55
CA LYS A 121 -2.00 8.46 -28.49
C LYS A 121 -3.29 8.95 -29.16
N ILE A 122 -4.23 9.44 -28.39
CA ILE A 122 -5.50 9.99 -28.91
C ILE A 122 -5.23 11.17 -29.86
N PHE A 123 -4.29 12.04 -29.50
CA PHE A 123 -3.89 13.18 -30.32
C PHE A 123 -3.37 12.76 -31.68
N PHE A 124 -2.37 11.86 -31.73
CA PHE A 124 -1.81 11.39 -33.01
C PHE A 124 -2.79 10.54 -33.81
N LEU A 125 -3.65 9.76 -33.16
CA LEU A 125 -4.73 9.01 -33.81
C LEU A 125 -5.72 9.96 -34.52
N SER A 126 -6.07 11.06 -33.85
CA SER A 126 -6.95 12.08 -34.43
C SER A 126 -6.31 12.79 -35.63
N LEU A 127 -5.02 13.14 -35.54
CA LEU A 127 -4.28 13.72 -36.65
C LEU A 127 -4.14 12.74 -37.84
N GLY A 128 -3.92 11.44 -37.57
CA GLY A 128 -3.89 10.40 -38.58
C GLY A 128 -5.25 10.22 -39.31
N ALA A 129 -6.35 10.26 -38.52
CA ALA A 129 -7.70 10.17 -39.10
C ALA A 129 -8.04 11.40 -39.99
N LEU A 130 -7.45 12.55 -39.72
CA LEU A 130 -7.58 13.75 -40.53
C LEU A 130 -6.58 13.78 -41.72
N GLY A 131 -5.73 12.75 -41.88
CA GLY A 131 -4.72 12.69 -42.91
C GLY A 131 -3.55 13.68 -42.75
N ILE A 132 -3.38 14.27 -41.54
CA ILE A 132 -2.35 15.26 -41.24
C ILE A 132 -1.06 14.59 -40.78
N ALA A 133 -1.17 13.57 -39.92
CA ALA A 133 -0.01 12.84 -39.42
C ALA A 133 0.31 11.60 -40.23
N THR A 134 1.62 11.35 -40.44
CA THR A 134 2.14 10.15 -41.07
C THR A 134 2.28 9.02 -40.05
N MET A 135 2.33 7.77 -40.56
CA MET A 135 2.58 6.59 -39.71
C MET A 135 3.93 6.69 -38.97
N GLY A 136 4.95 7.27 -39.60
CA GLY A 136 6.28 7.46 -38.98
C GLY A 136 6.24 8.39 -37.78
N GLU A 137 5.51 9.49 -37.86
CA GLU A 137 5.34 10.43 -36.75
C GLU A 137 4.59 9.79 -35.60
N ALA A 138 3.56 8.99 -35.87
CA ALA A 138 2.82 8.27 -34.82
C ALA A 138 3.70 7.24 -34.09
N VAL A 139 4.55 6.49 -34.82
CA VAL A 139 5.50 5.54 -34.23
C VAL A 139 6.56 6.29 -33.39
N PHE A 140 7.10 7.39 -33.89
CA PHE A 140 8.08 8.20 -33.16
C PHE A 140 7.49 8.77 -31.87
N ALA A 141 6.25 9.23 -31.90
CA ALA A 141 5.53 9.71 -30.73
C ALA A 141 5.30 8.59 -29.70
N ASP A 142 4.96 7.37 -30.13
CA ASP A 142 4.73 6.22 -29.24
C ASP A 142 6.03 5.82 -28.50
N VAL A 143 7.14 5.73 -29.19
CA VAL A 143 8.45 5.44 -28.59
C VAL A 143 8.89 6.59 -27.67
N GLY A 144 8.71 7.83 -28.09
CA GLY A 144 9.04 9.01 -27.29
C GLY A 144 8.25 9.10 -26.00
N THR A 145 6.95 8.84 -26.04
CA THR A 145 6.09 8.82 -24.86
C THR A 145 6.46 7.71 -23.89
N ALA A 146 6.80 6.51 -24.39
CA ALA A 146 7.24 5.40 -23.55
C ALA A 146 8.54 5.76 -22.80
N LEU A 147 9.50 6.40 -23.49
CA LEU A 147 10.74 6.85 -22.87
C LEU A 147 10.49 7.92 -21.78
N ILE A 148 9.66 8.91 -22.09
CA ILE A 148 9.31 9.96 -21.12
C ILE A 148 8.59 9.38 -19.90
N ALA A 149 7.64 8.45 -20.11
CA ALA A 149 6.93 7.77 -19.03
C ALA A 149 7.88 6.95 -18.14
N THR A 150 8.87 6.29 -18.74
CA THR A 150 9.91 5.55 -18.01
C THR A 150 10.78 6.49 -17.18
N LEU A 151 11.24 7.60 -17.74
CA LEU A 151 12.01 8.61 -17.01
C LEU A 151 11.20 9.23 -15.87
N ASN A 152 9.91 9.48 -16.08
CA ASN A 152 9.03 9.95 -15.01
C ASN A 152 8.86 8.90 -13.89
N ALA A 153 8.80 7.60 -14.24
CA ALA A 153 8.71 6.52 -13.26
C ALA A 153 9.98 6.39 -12.41
N MET A 154 11.15 6.68 -12.97
CA MET A 154 12.43 6.67 -12.22
C MET A 154 12.47 7.66 -11.05
N ARG A 155 11.59 8.67 -11.02
CA ARG A 155 11.46 9.60 -9.89
C ARG A 155 11.05 8.94 -8.59
N ILE A 156 10.50 7.71 -8.67
CA ILE A 156 10.13 6.93 -7.48
C ILE A 156 11.39 6.54 -6.69
N PHE A 157 12.47 6.18 -7.39
CA PHE A 157 13.74 5.76 -6.76
C PHE A 157 14.51 6.91 -6.10
N ASN A 158 14.33 8.14 -6.56
CA ASN A 158 15.05 9.30 -6.02
C ASN A 158 14.35 9.92 -4.80
N ARG A 159 13.28 9.32 -4.31
CA ARG A 159 12.56 9.76 -3.12
C ARG A 159 13.01 8.91 -1.93
N GLU A 160 14.20 9.14 -1.47
CA GLU A 160 14.64 8.79 -0.12
C GLU A 160 14.04 9.84 0.82
N ASP A 161 12.82 9.53 1.45
CA ASP A 161 12.36 10.23 2.68
C ASP A 161 10.98 9.67 3.09
#